data_1eba7d137b2021781e7bc8289827bce5
#
_entry.id   1eba7d137b2021781e7bc8289827bce5
#
_cell.length_a   1.000
_cell.length_b   1.000
_cell.length_c   1.000
_cell.angle_alpha   90.00
_cell.angle_beta   90.00
_cell.angle_gamma   90.00
#
_symmetry.space_group_name_H-M   'P 1'
#
loop_
_entity.id
_entity.type
_entity.pdbx_description
1 polymer ?
#
loop_
_entity_poly.entity_id
_entity_poly.type
_entity_poly.pdbx_seq_one_letter_code
_entity_poly.pdbx_strand_id
1 'polypeptide(L)'
;MNKVTINNLSTKNNSIIVDKYKLIFGFNLNLKNTIRNQIRKYFEKESRLEYDIENNIDNRIMINDRQIDLKKYDYIELFLQYDIKEDMKIGSKSIFQKYYDLLLEKIEYNEIFISTNNLLKTICDDINLSIDTENITINGTITDLTKKLIIKMIELNLLKNEFEISQYSLTYEEVIKLQLKIVKEMAKIDELKDYLIIIDIPYITDSILKELNHNYYNLILLVNTYAINEKLSITDDSIAIAHNNIYDLSNEEQMYEIAMNCKRNLSINELKKELTDKMIIRTKEVVSNIINEIID
;
A
#
# COMPACT_ATOMS: atom_id res chain seq x y z
N MET A 1 5.41 -17.96 1.41
CA MET A 1 4.42 -17.59 2.45
C MET A 1 5.11 -16.82 3.56
N ASN A 2 4.58 -15.67 3.96
CA ASN A 2 5.08 -14.85 5.05
C ASN A 2 4.08 -14.86 6.20
N LYS A 3 4.56 -15.01 7.45
CA LYS A 3 3.75 -14.87 8.66
C LYS A 3 3.95 -13.48 9.22
N VAL A 4 2.96 -12.62 9.10
CA VAL A 4 2.96 -11.26 9.68
C VAL A 4 2.33 -11.33 11.07
N THR A 5 3.08 -10.98 12.12
CA THR A 5 2.60 -10.97 13.50
C THR A 5 2.60 -9.54 14.03
N ILE A 6 1.48 -9.13 14.63
CA ILE A 6 1.26 -7.80 15.20
C ILE A 6 1.06 -7.97 16.70
N ASN A 7 2.07 -7.66 17.51
CA ASN A 7 2.10 -8.05 18.92
C ASN A 7 1.05 -7.36 19.79
N ASN A 8 0.62 -6.15 19.47
CA ASN A 8 -0.30 -5.39 20.29
C ASN A 8 -1.76 -5.47 19.83
N LEU A 9 -2.20 -6.65 19.39
CA LEU A 9 -3.61 -6.90 19.16
C LEU A 9 -4.20 -7.59 20.37
N SER A 10 -5.26 -7.04 20.96
CA SER A 10 -6.05 -7.67 22.03
C SER A 10 -6.92 -8.82 21.50
N THR A 11 -6.37 -9.60 20.58
CA THR A 11 -7.03 -10.72 19.90
C THR A 11 -6.38 -12.03 20.32
N LYS A 12 -7.16 -13.12 20.29
CA LYS A 12 -6.63 -14.47 20.55
C LYS A 12 -5.54 -14.82 19.52
N ASN A 13 -5.73 -14.43 18.27
CA ASN A 13 -4.79 -14.62 17.18
C ASN A 13 -4.28 -13.25 16.70
N ASN A 14 -2.99 -13.09 16.63
CA ASN A 14 -2.32 -11.85 16.22
C ASN A 14 -1.40 -12.04 15.01
N SER A 15 -1.50 -13.18 14.33
CA SER A 15 -0.69 -13.49 13.15
C SER A 15 -1.56 -13.74 11.92
N ILE A 16 -1.06 -13.28 10.78
CA ILE A 16 -1.70 -13.38 9.47
C ILE A 16 -0.72 -14.07 8.52
N ILE A 17 -1.12 -15.15 7.90
CA ILE A 17 -0.30 -15.85 6.91
C ILE A 17 -0.60 -15.28 5.53
N VAL A 18 0.41 -14.73 4.87
CA VAL A 18 0.29 -14.07 3.57
C VAL A 18 1.20 -14.76 2.57
N ASP A 19 0.68 -15.17 1.43
CA ASP A 19 1.52 -15.60 0.30
C ASP A 19 1.88 -14.40 -0.58
N LYS A 20 0.94 -13.86 -1.30
CA LYS A 20 1.06 -12.68 -2.16
C LYS A 20 0.24 -11.52 -1.62
N TYR A 21 -1.01 -11.80 -1.33
CA TYR A 21 -1.96 -10.89 -0.71
C TYR A 21 -2.81 -11.64 0.30
N LYS A 22 -3.46 -10.88 1.20
CA LYS A 22 -4.45 -11.41 2.14
C LYS A 22 -5.63 -10.46 2.25
N LEU A 23 -6.82 -10.95 2.01
CA LEU A 23 -8.05 -10.17 2.10
C LEU A 23 -8.58 -10.20 3.53
N ILE A 24 -8.87 -9.02 4.09
CA ILE A 24 -9.33 -8.84 5.46
C ILE A 24 -10.80 -8.46 5.44
N PHE A 25 -11.67 -9.44 5.73
CA PHE A 25 -13.12 -9.26 5.76
C PHE A 25 -13.64 -8.96 7.17
N GLY A 26 -14.84 -8.39 7.26
CA GLY A 26 -15.56 -8.13 8.48
C GLY A 26 -15.86 -6.65 8.72
N PHE A 27 -16.85 -6.39 9.60
CA PHE A 27 -17.36 -5.06 9.90
C PHE A 27 -16.77 -4.43 11.17
N ASN A 28 -15.84 -5.12 11.86
CA ASN A 28 -15.17 -4.55 13.01
C ASN A 28 -14.11 -3.52 12.55
N LEU A 29 -14.57 -2.29 12.30
CA LEU A 29 -13.73 -1.18 11.87
C LEU A 29 -12.66 -0.83 12.91
N ASN A 30 -12.97 -0.98 14.19
CA ASN A 30 -12.01 -0.69 15.26
C ASN A 30 -10.80 -1.62 15.16
N LEU A 31 -11.03 -2.93 14.97
CA LEU A 31 -9.93 -3.88 14.85
C LEU A 31 -9.13 -3.68 13.56
N LYS A 32 -9.80 -3.44 12.41
CA LYS A 32 -9.12 -3.08 11.16
C LYS A 32 -8.25 -1.83 11.30
N ASN A 33 -8.80 -0.79 11.92
CA ASN A 33 -8.07 0.44 12.20
C ASN A 33 -6.90 0.22 13.18
N THR A 34 -7.09 -0.63 14.19
CA THR A 34 -6.03 -1.00 15.13
C THR A 34 -4.88 -1.72 14.40
N ILE A 35 -5.17 -2.69 13.53
CA ILE A 35 -4.17 -3.37 12.70
C ILE A 35 -3.36 -2.35 11.90
N ARG A 36 -4.05 -1.47 11.17
CA ARG A 36 -3.40 -0.43 10.36
C ARG A 36 -2.53 0.50 11.21
N ASN A 37 -3.09 1.04 12.29
CA ASN A 37 -2.40 2.00 13.14
C ASN A 37 -1.19 1.41 13.86
N GLN A 38 -1.25 0.14 14.29
CA GLN A 38 -0.12 -0.53 14.90
C GLN A 38 1.04 -0.72 13.92
N ILE A 39 0.74 -1.11 12.68
CA ILE A 39 1.74 -1.22 11.62
C ILE A 39 2.33 0.17 11.34
N ARG A 40 1.49 1.16 11.13
CA ARG A 40 1.91 2.54 10.84
C ARG A 40 2.79 3.12 11.95
N LYS A 41 2.36 3.00 13.20
CA LYS A 41 3.10 3.46 14.39
C LYS A 41 4.51 2.86 14.45
N TYR A 42 4.64 1.57 14.11
CA TYR A 42 5.92 0.90 14.06
C TYR A 42 6.85 1.49 12.98
N PHE A 43 6.34 1.71 11.76
CA PHE A 43 7.13 2.24 10.65
C PHE A 43 7.46 3.73 10.80
N GLU A 44 6.58 4.53 11.37
CA GLU A 44 6.81 5.95 11.67
C GLU A 44 7.77 6.15 12.85
N LYS A 45 8.21 5.08 13.52
CA LYS A 45 9.10 5.13 14.70
C LYS A 45 8.56 6.03 15.81
N GLU A 46 7.25 6.05 15.96
CA GLU A 46 6.63 6.84 17.01
C GLU A 46 7.17 6.39 18.38
N SER A 47 7.66 7.35 19.15
CA SER A 47 8.18 7.08 20.50
C SER A 47 7.08 6.51 21.39
N ARG A 48 7.44 5.57 22.27
CA ARG A 48 6.51 5.09 23.30
C ARG A 48 6.16 6.25 24.24
N LEU A 49 4.89 6.53 24.34
CA LEU A 49 4.36 7.48 25.31
C LEU A 49 4.28 6.82 26.70
N GLU A 50 4.12 7.61 27.76
CA GLU A 50 3.96 7.10 29.13
C GLU A 50 2.85 6.06 29.22
N TYR A 51 1.72 6.30 28.55
CA TYR A 51 0.62 5.33 28.45
C TYR A 51 1.05 3.98 27.88
N ASP A 52 1.88 3.96 26.85
CA ASP A 52 2.38 2.73 26.24
C ASP A 52 3.31 1.96 27.19
N ILE A 53 4.10 2.70 27.97
CA ILE A 53 5.04 2.13 28.96
C ILE A 53 4.28 1.54 30.14
N GLU A 54 3.34 2.29 30.70
CA GLU A 54 2.53 1.86 31.86
C GLU A 54 1.68 0.62 31.54
N ASN A 55 1.19 0.51 30.29
CA ASN A 55 0.38 -0.63 29.86
C ASN A 55 1.17 -1.76 29.21
N ASN A 56 2.52 -1.72 29.22
CA ASN A 56 3.41 -2.71 28.60
C ASN A 56 3.07 -3.00 27.12
N ILE A 57 2.70 -1.96 26.37
CA ILE A 57 2.30 -2.10 24.98
C ILE A 57 3.51 -2.48 24.12
N ASP A 58 3.45 -3.65 23.49
CA ASP A 58 4.46 -4.12 22.56
C ASP A 58 4.06 -3.85 21.10
N ASN A 59 4.60 -2.78 20.52
CA ASN A 59 4.29 -2.33 19.15
C ASN A 59 5.14 -3.04 18.09
N ARG A 60 5.85 -4.11 18.41
CA ARG A 60 6.69 -4.81 17.44
C ARG A 60 5.86 -5.52 16.38
N ILE A 61 6.29 -5.36 15.15
CA ILE A 61 5.81 -6.12 14.00
C ILE A 61 6.87 -7.15 13.63
N MET A 62 6.46 -8.39 13.43
CA MET A 62 7.36 -9.48 13.04
C MET A 62 6.92 -10.08 11.72
N ILE A 63 7.88 -10.46 10.91
CA ILE A 63 7.67 -11.28 9.72
C ILE A 63 8.51 -12.56 9.88
N ASN A 64 7.86 -13.72 9.76
CA ASN A 64 8.48 -15.02 9.96
C ASN A 64 9.21 -15.12 11.31
N ASP A 65 8.55 -14.66 12.37
CA ASP A 65 9.03 -14.65 13.77
C ASP A 65 10.31 -13.79 13.99
N ARG A 66 10.64 -12.92 13.04
CA ARG A 66 11.73 -11.94 13.14
C ARG A 66 11.17 -10.52 13.13
N GLN A 67 11.68 -9.69 14.02
CA GLN A 67 11.30 -8.28 14.03
C GLN A 67 11.70 -7.62 12.71
N ILE A 68 10.79 -6.82 12.14
CA ILE A 68 11.03 -6.09 10.89
C ILE A 68 12.19 -5.10 11.09
N ASP A 69 13.16 -5.16 10.20
CA ASP A 69 14.21 -4.15 10.07
C ASP A 69 13.70 -3.00 9.19
N LEU A 70 13.47 -1.83 9.78
CA LEU A 70 12.96 -0.65 9.09
C LEU A 70 13.88 -0.10 7.98
N LYS A 71 15.12 -0.61 7.89
CA LYS A 71 16.01 -0.28 6.76
C LYS A 71 15.72 -1.13 5.53
N LYS A 72 15.18 -2.34 5.76
CA LYS A 72 14.87 -3.31 4.70
C LYS A 72 13.42 -3.30 4.25
N TYR A 73 12.53 -2.78 5.07
CA TYR A 73 11.10 -2.75 4.79
C TYR A 73 10.60 -1.33 4.61
N ASP A 74 9.79 -1.11 3.60
CA ASP A 74 8.95 0.09 3.44
C ASP A 74 7.49 -0.24 3.67
N TYR A 75 6.78 0.72 4.24
CA TYR A 75 5.34 0.67 4.45
C TYR A 75 4.64 1.70 3.58
N ILE A 76 3.57 1.28 2.90
CA ILE A 76 2.73 2.13 2.06
C ILE A 76 1.26 1.82 2.33
N GLU A 77 0.45 2.87 2.46
CA GLU A 77 -1.00 2.78 2.51
C GLU A 77 -1.60 3.17 1.15
N LEU A 78 -2.52 2.34 0.64
CA LEU A 78 -3.30 2.62 -0.55
C LEU A 78 -4.78 2.65 -0.18
N PHE A 79 -5.52 3.61 -0.71
CA PHE A 79 -6.94 3.74 -0.42
C PHE A 79 -7.73 4.31 -1.61
N LEU A 80 -9.05 4.07 -1.57
CA LEU A 80 -9.95 4.53 -2.62
C LEU A 80 -9.97 6.06 -2.77
N GLN A 81 -9.93 6.77 -1.64
CA GLN A 81 -9.94 8.24 -1.60
C GLN A 81 -8.56 8.84 -1.92
N TYR A 82 -7.83 8.19 -2.81
CA TYR A 82 -6.52 8.64 -3.24
C TYR A 82 -6.65 9.83 -4.19
N ASP A 83 -6.07 10.97 -3.82
CA ASP A 83 -6.01 12.14 -4.66
C ASP A 83 -4.76 12.06 -5.56
N ILE A 84 -4.96 11.56 -6.77
CA ILE A 84 -3.88 11.39 -7.75
C ILE A 84 -3.27 12.74 -8.10
N LYS A 85 -4.07 13.79 -8.20
CA LYS A 85 -3.59 15.14 -8.54
C LYS A 85 -2.68 15.71 -7.45
N GLU A 86 -3.01 15.51 -6.20
CA GLU A 86 -2.14 15.92 -5.09
C GLU A 86 -0.85 15.07 -5.05
N ASP A 87 -0.93 13.79 -5.31
CA ASP A 87 0.23 12.90 -5.37
C ASP A 87 1.15 13.23 -6.57
N MET A 88 0.58 13.66 -7.70
CA MET A 88 1.32 14.11 -8.89
C MET A 88 2.12 15.40 -8.67
N LYS A 89 1.79 16.20 -7.67
CA LYS A 89 2.59 17.37 -7.27
C LYS A 89 3.92 16.97 -6.60
N ILE A 90 4.15 15.72 -6.43
CA ILE A 90 5.38 15.12 -5.92
C ILE A 90 5.82 15.75 -4.59
N GLY A 91 5.25 15.25 -3.51
CA GLY A 91 5.60 15.63 -2.13
C GLY A 91 6.18 14.44 -1.36
N SER A 92 6.78 14.70 -0.20
CA SER A 92 7.50 13.70 0.61
C SER A 92 6.69 12.45 1.00
N LYS A 93 5.36 12.50 0.92
CA LYS A 93 4.45 11.37 1.19
C LYS A 93 3.88 10.74 -0.08
N SER A 94 4.19 11.32 -1.26
CA SER A 94 3.69 10.87 -2.54
C SER A 94 4.25 9.50 -2.92
N ILE A 95 3.41 8.62 -3.46
CA ILE A 95 3.86 7.34 -4.04
C ILE A 95 4.75 7.60 -5.25
N PHE A 96 4.43 8.60 -6.07
CA PHE A 96 5.26 9.02 -7.20
C PHE A 96 6.64 9.50 -6.75
N GLN A 97 6.74 10.26 -5.64
CA GLN A 97 8.04 10.65 -5.08
C GLN A 97 8.90 9.43 -4.78
N LYS A 98 8.36 8.44 -4.07
CA LYS A 98 9.07 7.21 -3.74
C LYS A 98 9.51 6.45 -4.99
N TYR A 99 8.63 6.36 -5.98
CA TYR A 99 8.93 5.69 -7.26
C TYR A 99 10.05 6.38 -8.03
N TYR A 100 10.01 7.72 -8.13
CA TYR A 100 11.06 8.49 -8.82
C TYR A 100 12.38 8.49 -8.05
N ASP A 101 12.35 8.52 -6.71
CA ASP A 101 13.55 8.37 -5.90
C ASP A 101 14.28 7.06 -6.24
N LEU A 102 13.55 5.95 -6.35
CA LEU A 102 14.11 4.65 -6.75
C LEU A 102 14.63 4.64 -8.19
N LEU A 103 13.89 5.24 -9.13
CA LEU A 103 14.34 5.32 -10.52
C LEU A 103 15.66 6.09 -10.66
N LEU A 104 15.79 7.20 -9.93
CA LEU A 104 16.96 8.08 -10.01
C LEU A 104 18.15 7.58 -9.17
N GLU A 105 18.01 6.49 -8.41
CA GLU A 105 19.12 5.82 -7.71
C GLU A 105 19.97 4.97 -8.63
N LYS A 106 19.57 4.72 -9.88
CA LYS A 106 20.37 3.96 -10.84
C LYS A 106 21.72 4.65 -11.10
N ILE A 107 22.76 3.83 -11.23
CA ILE A 107 24.15 4.29 -11.43
C ILE A 107 24.30 5.20 -12.65
N GLU A 108 23.62 4.87 -13.74
CA GLU A 108 23.62 5.63 -15.00
C GLU A 108 23.23 7.10 -14.80
N TYR A 109 22.24 7.36 -13.95
CA TYR A 109 21.83 8.74 -13.66
C TYR A 109 22.82 9.51 -12.80
N ASN A 110 23.58 8.82 -11.93
CA ASN A 110 24.62 9.48 -11.13
C ASN A 110 25.72 10.09 -12.01
N GLU A 111 26.14 9.41 -13.07
CA GLU A 111 27.12 9.92 -14.02
C GLU A 111 26.59 11.14 -14.79
N ILE A 112 25.33 11.10 -15.19
CA ILE A 112 24.65 12.23 -15.84
C ILE A 112 24.61 13.44 -14.89
N PHE A 113 24.28 13.25 -13.61
CA PHE A 113 24.25 14.32 -12.61
C PHE A 113 25.62 14.97 -12.44
N ILE A 114 26.68 14.15 -12.32
CA ILE A 114 28.05 14.66 -12.17
C ILE A 114 28.43 15.49 -13.40
N SER A 115 28.20 14.98 -14.59
CA SER A 115 28.53 15.66 -15.84
C SER A 115 27.77 16.97 -16.00
N THR A 116 26.45 16.96 -15.70
CA THR A 116 25.61 18.16 -15.78
C THR A 116 26.07 19.23 -14.78
N ASN A 117 26.35 18.85 -13.55
CA ASN A 117 26.83 19.79 -12.53
C ASN A 117 28.19 20.40 -12.90
N ASN A 118 29.10 19.64 -13.50
CA ASN A 118 30.35 20.17 -14.00
C ASN A 118 30.15 21.21 -15.12
N LEU A 119 29.24 20.93 -16.06
CA LEU A 119 28.86 21.90 -17.10
C LEU A 119 28.31 23.18 -16.53
N LEU A 120 27.37 23.07 -15.56
CA LEU A 120 26.78 24.23 -14.89
C LEU A 120 27.83 25.06 -14.14
N LYS A 121 28.82 24.43 -13.49
CA LYS A 121 29.93 25.12 -12.83
C LYS A 121 30.77 25.87 -13.85
N THR A 122 31.12 25.26 -14.97
CA THR A 122 31.90 25.94 -16.05
C THR A 122 31.17 27.20 -16.54
N ILE A 123 29.85 27.11 -16.79
CA ILE A 123 29.06 28.29 -17.20
C ILE A 123 29.09 29.38 -16.12
N CYS A 124 29.02 29.01 -14.83
CA CYS A 124 29.10 29.96 -13.73
C CYS A 124 30.47 30.64 -13.65
N ASP A 125 31.53 29.87 -13.84
CA ASP A 125 32.91 30.39 -13.86
C ASP A 125 33.13 31.37 -15.02
N ASP A 126 32.62 31.07 -16.21
CA ASP A 126 32.68 31.96 -17.38
C ASP A 126 31.91 33.31 -17.13
N ILE A 127 30.74 33.26 -16.46
CA ILE A 127 30.00 34.48 -16.09
C ILE A 127 30.78 35.31 -15.06
N ASN A 128 31.41 34.66 -14.06
CA ASN A 128 32.21 35.34 -13.04
C ASN A 128 33.42 36.06 -13.62
N LEU A 129 34.10 35.47 -14.61
CA LEU A 129 35.23 36.04 -15.28
C LEU A 129 34.84 37.30 -16.10
N SER A 130 33.57 37.47 -16.46
CA SER A 130 33.07 38.62 -17.26
C SER A 130 32.74 39.87 -16.42
N ILE A 131 32.72 39.75 -15.08
CA ILE A 131 32.36 40.86 -14.18
C ILE A 131 33.45 41.03 -13.12
N ASP A 132 34.59 41.56 -13.56
CA ASP A 132 35.69 41.90 -12.66
C ASP A 132 36.03 43.40 -12.79
N THR A 133 36.10 44.09 -11.65
CA THR A 133 36.54 45.48 -11.55
C THR A 133 37.72 45.58 -10.59
N GLU A 134 38.53 46.64 -10.69
CA GLU A 134 39.78 46.76 -9.90
C GLU A 134 39.64 46.53 -8.39
N ASN A 135 38.45 46.72 -7.79
CA ASN A 135 38.24 46.65 -6.34
C ASN A 135 37.01 45.85 -5.90
N ILE A 136 36.21 45.33 -6.82
CA ILE A 136 34.97 44.60 -6.52
C ILE A 136 34.83 43.44 -7.48
N THR A 137 34.86 42.23 -6.95
CA THR A 137 34.59 41.01 -7.71
C THR A 137 33.19 40.46 -7.31
N ILE A 138 32.36 40.22 -8.30
CA ILE A 138 31.07 39.58 -8.10
C ILE A 138 31.25 38.10 -8.44
N ASN A 139 31.18 37.23 -7.41
CA ASN A 139 31.23 35.80 -7.59
C ASN A 139 29.83 35.20 -7.54
N GLY A 140 29.40 34.62 -8.64
CA GLY A 140 28.23 33.76 -8.68
C GLY A 140 28.58 32.34 -8.25
N THR A 141 27.70 31.68 -7.55
CA THR A 141 27.80 30.25 -7.27
C THR A 141 26.54 29.55 -7.74
N ILE A 142 26.71 28.38 -8.34
CA ILE A 142 25.57 27.56 -8.74
C ILE A 142 25.34 26.44 -7.74
N THR A 143 24.08 26.22 -7.40
CA THR A 143 23.71 25.09 -6.57
C THR A 143 23.70 23.82 -7.39
N ASP A 144 24.32 22.76 -6.90
CA ASP A 144 24.33 21.46 -7.57
C ASP A 144 22.91 20.96 -7.84
N LEU A 145 22.69 20.46 -9.05
CA LEU A 145 21.49 19.79 -9.44
C LEU A 145 21.38 18.48 -8.67
N THR A 146 20.41 18.36 -7.79
CA THR A 146 20.17 17.16 -6.98
C THR A 146 19.00 16.35 -7.52
N LYS A 147 18.96 15.05 -7.19
CA LYS A 147 17.81 14.18 -7.49
C LYS A 147 16.48 14.80 -7.05
N LYS A 148 16.44 15.36 -5.83
CA LYS A 148 15.25 16.04 -5.29
C LYS A 148 14.80 17.25 -6.11
N LEU A 149 15.76 17.99 -6.66
CA LEU A 149 15.45 19.15 -7.50
C LEU A 149 14.85 18.68 -8.83
N ILE A 150 15.45 17.67 -9.47
CA ILE A 150 14.90 17.09 -10.70
C ILE A 150 13.48 16.57 -10.50
N ILE A 151 13.25 15.79 -9.45
CA ILE A 151 11.92 15.26 -9.16
C ILE A 151 10.89 16.39 -9.04
N LYS A 152 11.25 17.51 -8.41
CA LYS A 152 10.38 18.70 -8.31
C LYS A 152 10.13 19.41 -9.64
N MET A 153 10.99 19.20 -10.63
CA MET A 153 10.83 19.77 -11.98
C MET A 153 9.97 18.87 -12.89
N ILE A 154 9.66 17.64 -12.46
CA ILE A 154 8.81 16.72 -13.22
C ILE A 154 7.36 17.15 -13.09
N GLU A 155 6.72 17.43 -14.20
CA GLU A 155 5.28 17.63 -14.30
C GLU A 155 4.64 16.34 -14.78
N LEU A 156 3.62 15.85 -14.06
CA LEU A 156 2.90 14.63 -14.38
C LEU A 156 1.54 14.95 -14.97
N ASN A 157 1.20 14.30 -16.07
CA ASN A 157 -0.11 14.39 -16.71
C ASN A 157 -0.73 13.01 -16.82
N LEU A 158 -2.04 12.91 -16.57
CA LEU A 158 -2.80 11.68 -16.77
C LEU A 158 -3.19 11.57 -18.24
N LEU A 159 -2.74 10.51 -18.89
CA LEU A 159 -3.09 10.23 -20.28
C LEU A 159 -3.92 8.95 -20.39
N LYS A 160 -4.99 8.99 -21.17
CA LYS A 160 -5.80 7.82 -21.54
C LYS A 160 -5.96 7.81 -23.05
N ASN A 161 -5.46 6.74 -23.71
CA ASN A 161 -5.39 6.65 -25.18
C ASN A 161 -4.70 7.88 -25.81
N GLU A 162 -3.58 8.34 -25.24
CA GLU A 162 -2.78 9.48 -25.66
C GLU A 162 -3.41 10.87 -25.42
N PHE A 163 -4.65 10.93 -24.93
CA PHE A 163 -5.32 12.19 -24.58
C PHE A 163 -5.18 12.50 -23.10
N GLU A 164 -4.88 13.74 -22.77
CA GLU A 164 -4.87 14.21 -21.38
C GLU A 164 -6.29 14.13 -20.80
N ILE A 165 -6.38 13.55 -19.60
CA ILE A 165 -7.63 13.38 -18.87
C ILE A 165 -7.56 13.98 -17.49
N SER A 166 -8.73 14.36 -16.97
CA SER A 166 -8.89 14.70 -15.56
C SER A 166 -8.86 13.45 -14.68
N GLN A 167 -8.32 13.54 -13.46
CA GLN A 167 -8.42 12.47 -12.46
C GLN A 167 -9.88 12.04 -12.18
N TYR A 168 -10.83 12.96 -12.31
CA TYR A 168 -12.25 12.70 -12.12
C TYR A 168 -12.87 11.82 -13.22
N SER A 169 -12.14 11.61 -14.32
CA SER A 169 -12.53 10.69 -15.39
C SER A 169 -12.09 9.24 -15.14
N LEU A 170 -11.35 8.99 -14.07
CA LEU A 170 -10.91 7.64 -13.70
C LEU A 170 -12.04 6.89 -12.97
N THR A 171 -12.21 5.65 -13.35
CA THR A 171 -13.10 4.73 -12.65
C THR A 171 -12.46 4.25 -11.34
N TYR A 172 -13.28 3.73 -10.44
CA TYR A 172 -12.83 3.08 -9.21
C TYR A 172 -11.69 2.07 -9.44
N GLU A 173 -11.85 1.19 -10.42
CA GLU A 173 -10.85 0.19 -10.74
C GLU A 173 -9.53 0.80 -11.26
N GLU A 174 -9.62 1.83 -12.08
CA GLU A 174 -8.44 2.50 -12.65
C GLU A 174 -7.61 3.17 -11.55
N VAL A 175 -8.26 3.80 -10.57
CA VAL A 175 -7.57 4.41 -9.42
C VAL A 175 -6.77 3.38 -8.63
N ILE A 176 -7.40 2.24 -8.28
CA ILE A 176 -6.74 1.18 -7.51
C ILE A 176 -5.63 0.51 -8.32
N LYS A 177 -5.89 0.22 -9.61
CA LYS A 177 -4.88 -0.40 -10.49
C LYS A 177 -3.65 0.47 -10.68
N LEU A 178 -3.83 1.78 -10.82
CA LEU A 178 -2.72 2.72 -10.96
C LEU A 178 -1.80 2.65 -9.74
N GLN A 179 -2.37 2.74 -8.53
CA GLN A 179 -1.61 2.63 -7.30
C GLN A 179 -0.88 1.29 -7.19
N LEU A 180 -1.58 0.17 -7.44
CA LEU A 180 -0.98 -1.17 -7.41
C LEU A 180 0.15 -1.32 -8.44
N LYS A 181 -0.01 -0.74 -9.62
CA LYS A 181 1.01 -0.79 -10.66
C LYS A 181 2.28 -0.05 -10.25
N ILE A 182 2.15 1.14 -9.67
CA ILE A 182 3.31 1.90 -9.16
C ILE A 182 4.05 1.09 -8.10
N VAL A 183 3.35 0.52 -7.14
CA VAL A 183 3.95 -0.28 -6.07
C VAL A 183 4.66 -1.53 -6.61
N LYS A 184 4.07 -2.21 -7.60
CA LYS A 184 4.70 -3.36 -8.27
C LYS A 184 5.99 -2.97 -9.00
N GLU A 185 5.99 -1.84 -9.71
CA GLU A 185 7.20 -1.34 -10.36
C GLU A 185 8.27 -0.95 -9.33
N MET A 186 7.90 -0.39 -8.17
CA MET A 186 8.84 -0.15 -7.07
C MET A 186 9.46 -1.47 -6.58
N ALA A 187 8.65 -2.49 -6.31
CA ALA A 187 9.13 -3.81 -5.87
C ALA A 187 10.04 -4.50 -6.90
N LYS A 188 9.82 -4.24 -8.19
CA LYS A 188 10.64 -4.74 -9.28
C LYS A 188 11.98 -4.01 -9.40
N ILE A 189 12.02 -2.69 -9.14
CA ILE A 189 13.22 -1.87 -9.23
C ILE A 189 14.16 -2.15 -8.05
N ASP A 190 13.63 -2.23 -6.84
CA ASP A 190 14.39 -2.47 -5.62
C ASP A 190 14.08 -3.87 -5.06
N GLU A 191 14.79 -4.85 -5.61
CA GLU A 191 14.66 -6.26 -5.17
C GLU A 191 15.25 -6.51 -3.78
N LEU A 192 16.05 -5.58 -3.23
CA LEU A 192 16.68 -5.72 -1.92
C LEU A 192 15.80 -5.22 -0.78
N LYS A 193 14.71 -4.53 -1.12
CA LYS A 193 13.79 -3.95 -0.17
C LYS A 193 12.45 -4.67 -0.19
N ASP A 194 11.94 -4.98 0.98
CA ASP A 194 10.62 -5.57 1.15
C ASP A 194 9.57 -4.48 1.35
N TYR A 195 8.38 -4.70 0.81
CA TYR A 195 7.25 -3.76 0.89
C TYR A 195 6.08 -4.41 1.61
N LEU A 196 5.63 -3.76 2.68
CA LEU A 196 4.37 -4.09 3.36
C LEU A 196 3.34 -3.03 3.00
N ILE A 197 2.31 -3.45 2.28
CA ILE A 197 1.28 -2.56 1.76
C ILE A 197 -0.05 -2.87 2.43
N ILE A 198 -0.70 -1.85 2.96
CA ILE A 198 -2.10 -1.93 3.36
C ILE A 198 -2.97 -1.22 2.32
N ILE A 199 -4.02 -1.89 1.91
CA ILE A 199 -4.97 -1.37 0.93
C ILE A 199 -6.35 -1.33 1.57
N ASP A 200 -6.95 -0.15 1.62
CA ASP A 200 -8.32 0.05 2.10
C ASP A 200 -9.27 0.25 0.92
N ILE A 201 -9.98 -0.79 0.52
CA ILE A 201 -10.96 -0.77 -0.55
C ILE A 201 -12.25 -1.50 -0.14
N PRO A 202 -13.42 -0.91 -0.34
CA PRO A 202 -14.67 -1.51 0.12
C PRO A 202 -15.06 -2.77 -0.66
N TYR A 203 -14.63 -2.89 -1.92
CA TYR A 203 -15.10 -3.90 -2.83
C TYR A 203 -14.03 -4.36 -3.81
N ILE A 204 -13.89 -5.67 -4.02
CA ILE A 204 -12.93 -6.26 -4.93
C ILE A 204 -13.64 -6.84 -6.15
N THR A 205 -13.25 -6.33 -7.33
CA THR A 205 -13.67 -6.87 -8.62
C THR A 205 -12.67 -7.91 -9.12
N ASP A 206 -13.07 -8.72 -10.11
CA ASP A 206 -12.19 -9.69 -10.79
C ASP A 206 -10.92 -9.02 -11.35
N SER A 207 -11.09 -7.78 -11.80
CA SER A 207 -10.04 -6.98 -12.38
C SER A 207 -9.02 -6.51 -11.33
N ILE A 208 -9.48 -6.07 -10.17
CA ILE A 208 -8.62 -5.71 -9.04
C ILE A 208 -7.91 -6.96 -8.50
N LEU A 209 -8.63 -8.09 -8.38
CA LEU A 209 -8.03 -9.32 -7.87
C LEU A 209 -6.88 -9.82 -8.77
N LYS A 210 -7.03 -9.72 -10.09
CA LYS A 210 -5.93 -10.02 -11.01
C LYS A 210 -4.71 -9.15 -10.76
N GLU A 211 -4.91 -7.87 -10.42
CA GLU A 211 -3.82 -6.99 -10.06
C GLU A 211 -3.23 -7.28 -8.68
N LEU A 212 -4.02 -7.74 -7.70
CA LEU A 212 -3.48 -8.17 -6.40
C LEU A 212 -2.59 -9.41 -6.53
N ASN A 213 -2.89 -10.30 -7.49
CA ASN A 213 -2.06 -11.46 -7.75
C ASN A 213 -0.75 -11.04 -8.47
N HIS A 214 0.38 -11.32 -7.83
CA HIS A 214 1.72 -10.94 -8.31
C HIS A 214 2.75 -12.03 -8.00
N ASN A 215 3.94 -11.93 -8.60
CA ASN A 215 5.04 -12.87 -8.39
C ASN A 215 6.26 -12.23 -7.70
N TYR A 216 6.10 -11.04 -7.11
CA TYR A 216 7.16 -10.36 -6.37
C TYR A 216 7.25 -10.91 -4.95
N TYR A 217 8.36 -11.55 -4.60
CA TYR A 217 8.58 -12.15 -3.27
C TYR A 217 8.77 -11.10 -2.16
N ASN A 218 9.19 -9.89 -2.54
CA ASN A 218 9.43 -8.76 -1.66
C ASN A 218 8.19 -7.86 -1.47
N LEU A 219 7.00 -8.28 -1.92
CA LEU A 219 5.77 -7.52 -1.83
C LEU A 219 4.70 -8.28 -1.04
N ILE A 220 4.27 -7.72 0.08
CA ILE A 220 3.22 -8.26 0.94
C ILE A 220 2.03 -7.31 0.92
N LEU A 221 0.86 -7.78 0.47
CA LEU A 221 -0.36 -6.99 0.39
C LEU A 221 -1.39 -7.45 1.45
N LEU A 222 -1.82 -6.52 2.31
CA LEU A 222 -2.94 -6.69 3.23
C LEU A 222 -4.11 -5.83 2.75
N VAL A 223 -5.21 -6.43 2.37
CA VAL A 223 -6.33 -5.74 1.73
C VAL A 223 -7.55 -5.72 2.63
N ASN A 224 -7.85 -4.58 3.24
CA ASN A 224 -9.10 -4.36 3.98
C ASN A 224 -10.27 -4.21 3.00
N THR A 225 -11.25 -5.09 3.09
CA THR A 225 -12.42 -5.07 2.21
C THR A 225 -13.69 -5.52 2.92
N TYR A 226 -14.86 -5.27 2.32
CA TYR A 226 -16.14 -5.74 2.84
C TYR A 226 -16.76 -6.81 1.95
N ALA A 227 -16.44 -6.82 0.67
CA ALA A 227 -17.07 -7.70 -0.27
C ALA A 227 -16.24 -7.95 -1.54
N ILE A 228 -16.56 -9.05 -2.21
CA ILE A 228 -15.97 -9.49 -3.47
C ILE A 228 -17.05 -9.72 -4.52
N ASN A 229 -16.65 -9.84 -5.78
CA ASN A 229 -17.54 -10.24 -6.87
C ASN A 229 -17.92 -11.73 -6.75
N GLU A 230 -19.12 -12.07 -7.21
CA GLU A 230 -19.78 -13.39 -7.06
C GLU A 230 -19.01 -14.59 -7.61
N LYS A 231 -17.99 -14.38 -8.44
CA LYS A 231 -17.35 -15.45 -9.21
C LYS A 231 -16.13 -16.11 -8.55
N LEU A 232 -15.72 -15.67 -7.35
CA LEU A 232 -14.40 -16.01 -6.83
C LEU A 232 -14.47 -16.86 -5.56
N SER A 233 -13.80 -18.02 -5.56
CA SER A 233 -13.49 -18.76 -4.33
C SER A 233 -12.11 -18.31 -3.84
N ILE A 234 -12.10 -17.46 -2.80
CA ILE A 234 -10.87 -16.85 -2.26
C ILE A 234 -10.66 -17.13 -0.78
N THR A 235 -11.28 -18.19 -0.25
CA THR A 235 -11.20 -18.51 1.17
C THR A 235 -9.77 -18.66 1.67
N ASP A 236 -8.89 -19.27 0.89
CA ASP A 236 -7.50 -19.53 1.32
C ASP A 236 -6.65 -18.22 1.35
N ASP A 237 -7.05 -17.19 0.62
CA ASP A 237 -6.42 -15.87 0.63
C ASP A 237 -7.14 -14.86 1.54
N SER A 238 -7.98 -15.34 2.47
CA SER A 238 -8.83 -14.49 3.27
C SER A 238 -8.67 -14.72 4.76
N ILE A 239 -8.87 -13.65 5.53
CA ILE A 239 -9.13 -13.69 6.96
C ILE A 239 -10.48 -13.07 7.28
N ALA A 240 -11.14 -13.61 8.28
CA ALA A 240 -12.38 -13.06 8.80
C ALA A 240 -12.12 -12.39 10.16
N ILE A 241 -12.60 -11.15 10.30
CA ILE A 241 -12.63 -10.45 11.58
C ILE A 241 -14.03 -10.60 12.16
N ALA A 242 -14.15 -11.36 13.25
CA ALA A 242 -15.39 -11.56 13.97
C ALA A 242 -15.23 -11.18 15.44
N HIS A 243 -16.08 -10.29 15.95
CA HIS A 243 -15.92 -9.69 17.27
C HIS A 243 -14.53 -9.06 17.43
N ASN A 244 -13.74 -9.56 18.38
CA ASN A 244 -12.37 -9.12 18.62
C ASN A 244 -11.32 -10.18 18.23
N ASN A 245 -11.66 -11.08 17.31
CA ASN A 245 -10.76 -12.15 16.88
C ASN A 245 -10.49 -12.08 15.38
N ILE A 246 -9.31 -12.58 15.01
CA ILE A 246 -8.87 -12.75 13.64
C ILE A 246 -8.85 -14.27 13.37
N TYR A 247 -9.51 -14.68 12.30
CA TYR A 247 -9.56 -16.06 11.84
C TYR A 247 -8.98 -16.15 10.44
N ASP A 248 -7.82 -16.76 10.31
CA ASP A 248 -7.21 -17.03 9.01
C ASP A 248 -7.89 -18.25 8.37
N LEU A 249 -8.59 -18.02 7.27
CA LEU A 249 -9.37 -19.08 6.62
C LEU A 249 -8.50 -20.10 5.87
N SER A 250 -7.22 -19.82 5.71
CA SER A 250 -6.23 -20.80 5.23
C SER A 250 -5.72 -21.73 6.34
N ASN A 251 -5.92 -21.36 7.60
CA ASN A 251 -5.45 -22.15 8.75
C ASN A 251 -6.51 -23.19 9.15
N GLU A 252 -6.20 -24.46 8.92
CA GLU A 252 -7.12 -25.58 9.19
C GLU A 252 -7.51 -25.71 10.67
N GLU A 253 -6.60 -25.42 11.60
CA GLU A 253 -6.89 -25.46 13.04
C GLU A 253 -7.93 -24.40 13.43
N GLN A 254 -7.78 -23.19 12.90
CA GLN A 254 -8.73 -22.11 13.12
C GLN A 254 -10.08 -22.39 12.46
N MET A 255 -10.07 -22.95 11.26
CA MET A 255 -11.29 -23.38 10.59
C MET A 255 -11.99 -24.49 11.36
N TYR A 256 -11.26 -25.46 11.91
CA TYR A 256 -11.81 -26.49 12.77
C TYR A 256 -12.41 -25.91 14.07
N GLU A 257 -11.73 -24.94 14.70
CA GLU A 257 -12.25 -24.23 15.89
C GLU A 257 -13.59 -23.55 15.59
N ILE A 258 -13.70 -22.87 14.44
CA ILE A 258 -14.96 -22.23 14.01
C ILE A 258 -16.04 -23.27 13.80
N ALA A 259 -15.72 -24.39 13.12
CA ALA A 259 -16.68 -25.46 12.85
C ALA A 259 -17.21 -26.10 14.14
N MET A 260 -16.34 -26.37 15.11
CA MET A 260 -16.71 -26.94 16.41
C MET A 260 -17.60 -26.01 17.25
N ASN A 261 -17.40 -24.70 17.15
CA ASN A 261 -18.21 -23.69 17.84
C ASN A 261 -19.47 -23.30 17.06
N CYS A 262 -19.64 -23.80 15.86
CA CYS A 262 -20.82 -23.56 15.05
C CYS A 262 -22.02 -24.38 15.60
N LYS A 263 -23.17 -23.75 15.77
CA LYS A 263 -24.40 -24.43 16.21
C LYS A 263 -24.88 -25.51 15.23
N ARG A 264 -24.36 -25.50 14.02
CA ARG A 264 -24.62 -26.50 12.98
C ARG A 264 -23.36 -27.38 12.84
N ASN A 265 -23.52 -28.68 12.75
CA ASN A 265 -22.43 -29.59 12.44
C ASN A 265 -22.04 -29.44 10.98
N LEU A 266 -21.20 -28.45 10.68
CA LEU A 266 -20.68 -28.18 9.33
C LEU A 266 -19.31 -28.82 9.17
N SER A 267 -19.08 -29.47 8.05
CA SER A 267 -17.72 -29.83 7.63
C SER A 267 -16.92 -28.55 7.28
N ILE A 268 -15.60 -28.63 7.30
CA ILE A 268 -14.72 -27.49 6.93
C ILE A 268 -15.06 -26.96 5.53
N ASN A 269 -15.35 -27.84 4.56
CA ASN A 269 -15.71 -27.43 3.21
C ASN A 269 -17.06 -26.70 3.13
N GLU A 270 -18.05 -27.15 3.88
CA GLU A 270 -19.36 -26.46 3.98
C GLU A 270 -19.20 -25.11 4.66
N LEU A 271 -18.40 -25.03 5.74
CA LEU A 271 -18.11 -23.78 6.41
C LEU A 271 -17.38 -22.78 5.48
N LYS A 272 -16.36 -23.22 4.74
CA LYS A 272 -15.67 -22.38 3.74
C LYS A 272 -16.64 -21.85 2.69
N LYS A 273 -17.54 -22.70 2.21
CA LYS A 273 -18.56 -22.30 1.25
C LYS A 273 -19.54 -21.27 1.83
N GLU A 274 -20.07 -21.49 3.03
CA GLU A 274 -20.97 -20.52 3.70
C GLU A 274 -20.29 -19.18 3.96
N LEU A 275 -19.00 -19.18 4.36
CA LEU A 275 -18.24 -17.96 4.56
C LEU A 275 -18.02 -17.23 3.25
N THR A 276 -17.65 -17.95 2.17
CA THR A 276 -17.50 -17.36 0.83
C THR A 276 -18.81 -16.72 0.37
N ASP A 277 -19.93 -17.42 0.52
CA ASP A 277 -21.26 -16.91 0.14
C ASP A 277 -21.64 -15.63 0.90
N LYS A 278 -21.15 -15.44 2.13
CA LYS A 278 -21.36 -14.23 2.92
C LYS A 278 -20.44 -13.07 2.56
N MET A 279 -19.27 -13.36 1.97
CA MET A 279 -18.33 -12.35 1.47
C MET A 279 -18.77 -11.77 0.13
N ILE A 280 -19.66 -12.47 -0.59
CA ILE A 280 -20.17 -12.06 -1.90
C ILE A 280 -21.25 -10.98 -1.73
N ILE A 281 -21.16 -9.92 -2.53
CA ILE A 281 -22.24 -8.92 -2.59
C ILE A 281 -23.42 -9.49 -3.38
N ARG A 282 -24.50 -9.80 -2.65
CA ARG A 282 -25.81 -10.15 -3.26
C ARG A 282 -26.68 -8.94 -3.55
N THR A 283 -26.15 -7.73 -3.45
CA THR A 283 -26.94 -6.50 -3.31
C THR A 283 -27.50 -5.93 -4.62
N LYS A 284 -27.06 -6.39 -5.78
CA LYS A 284 -27.60 -5.83 -7.03
C LYS A 284 -29.07 -6.17 -7.30
N GLU A 285 -29.51 -7.36 -6.89
CA GLU A 285 -30.90 -7.78 -7.16
C GLU A 285 -31.90 -7.21 -6.16
N VAL A 286 -31.57 -7.16 -4.88
CA VAL A 286 -32.54 -6.76 -3.85
C VAL A 286 -32.88 -5.28 -3.93
N VAL A 287 -31.90 -4.40 -4.09
CA VAL A 287 -32.16 -2.95 -4.14
C VAL A 287 -32.75 -2.55 -5.49
N SER A 288 -32.29 -3.13 -6.61
CA SER A 288 -32.86 -2.84 -7.92
C SER A 288 -34.28 -3.36 -8.06
N ASN A 289 -34.60 -4.52 -7.51
CA ASN A 289 -35.97 -5.05 -7.52
C ASN A 289 -36.90 -4.20 -6.67
N ILE A 290 -36.48 -3.77 -5.46
CA ILE A 290 -37.27 -2.86 -4.61
C ILE A 290 -37.48 -1.51 -5.32
N ILE A 291 -36.48 -0.95 -5.97
CA ILE A 291 -36.59 0.30 -6.71
C ILE A 291 -37.52 0.12 -7.92
N ASN A 292 -37.42 -0.97 -8.66
CA ASN A 292 -38.29 -1.26 -9.78
C ASN A 292 -39.73 -1.45 -9.33
N GLU A 293 -40.00 -2.15 -8.19
CA GLU A 293 -41.33 -2.28 -7.59
C GLU A 293 -41.93 -0.94 -7.08
N ILE A 294 -41.06 0.04 -6.78
CA ILE A 294 -41.51 1.39 -6.34
C ILE A 294 -41.78 2.31 -7.54
N ILE A 295 -41.07 2.10 -8.65
CA ILE A 295 -41.15 2.96 -9.85
C ILE A 295 -42.25 2.46 -10.83
N ASP A 296 -42.53 1.17 -10.88
CA ASP A 296 -43.62 0.57 -11.63
C ASP A 296 -45.00 0.69 -10.90
#